data_e4adfb4775dd14777ee25fc5e70e01a0
#
_entry.id   e4adfb4775dd14777ee25fc5e70e01a0
#
_cell.length_a   1.000
_cell.length_b   1.000
_cell.length_c   1.000
_cell.angle_alpha   90.00
_cell.angle_beta   90.00
_cell.angle_gamma   90.00
#
_symmetry.space_group_name_H-M   'P 1'
#
loop_
_entity.id
_entity.type
_entity.pdbx_description
1 polymer ?
#
loop_
_entity_poly.entity_id
_entity_poly.type
_entity_poly.pdbx_seq_one_letter_code
_entity_poly.pdbx_strand_id
1 'polypeptide(L)'
;MAVDKSKALETALGQIEKQFGKGAVMRLGQNEAMHVDAIPTGSLSLDLALGIGGLPRGRIVEIYGPESSGKTTLALHCIAEGQKSGGYAAFIDVEHALDPVYARALGVDVDSLLVSQPDTGEQALEITEALVRSGAIDVTVVDSVAALVPRAEIEGEMGDSHVGLQARLMSRP
;
A
#
# COMPACT_ATOMS: atom_id res chain seq x y z
N MET A 1 4.34 4.80 -52.76
CA MET A 1 5.57 4.95 -51.92
C MET A 1 5.22 4.57 -50.50
N ALA A 2 5.75 3.46 -50.02
CA ALA A 2 5.58 3.08 -48.62
C ALA A 2 6.39 4.07 -47.77
N VAL A 3 5.71 4.85 -46.94
CA VAL A 3 6.37 5.70 -45.93
C VAL A 3 7.16 4.76 -45.05
N ASP A 4 8.48 5.03 -44.92
CA ASP A 4 9.32 4.26 -44.03
C ASP A 4 8.84 4.51 -42.59
N LYS A 5 8.08 3.55 -42.09
CA LYS A 5 7.45 3.63 -40.75
C LYS A 5 8.47 3.84 -39.64
N SER A 6 9.69 3.34 -39.84
CA SER A 6 10.78 3.52 -38.88
C SER A 6 11.18 4.98 -38.76
N LYS A 7 11.38 5.64 -39.89
CA LYS A 7 11.78 7.04 -39.95
C LYS A 7 10.69 7.99 -39.47
N ALA A 8 9.43 7.67 -39.76
CA ALA A 8 8.30 8.41 -39.23
C ALA A 8 8.19 8.30 -37.68
N LEU A 9 8.43 7.10 -37.15
CA LEU A 9 8.44 6.87 -35.73
C LEU A 9 9.58 7.62 -35.01
N GLU A 10 10.79 7.58 -35.56
CA GLU A 10 11.94 8.33 -35.02
C GLU A 10 11.69 9.83 -34.99
N THR A 11 11.07 10.36 -36.04
CA THR A 11 10.73 11.78 -36.11
C THR A 11 9.69 12.14 -35.03
N ALA A 12 8.68 11.30 -34.84
CA ALA A 12 7.64 11.50 -33.82
C ALA A 12 8.25 11.44 -32.39
N LEU A 13 9.10 10.45 -32.12
CA LEU A 13 9.80 10.34 -30.84
C LEU A 13 10.67 11.57 -30.54
N GLY A 14 11.43 12.06 -31.53
CA GLY A 14 12.23 13.26 -31.39
C GLY A 14 11.41 14.54 -31.15
N GLN A 15 10.20 14.63 -31.70
CA GLN A 15 9.27 15.73 -31.40
C GLN A 15 8.73 15.66 -29.97
N ILE A 16 8.34 14.45 -29.52
CA ILE A 16 7.87 14.22 -28.17
C ILE A 16 8.94 14.56 -27.14
N GLU A 17 10.18 14.11 -27.35
CA GLU A 17 11.30 14.45 -26.47
C GLU A 17 11.57 15.96 -26.38
N LYS A 18 11.44 16.69 -27.49
CA LYS A 18 11.58 18.15 -27.48
C LYS A 18 10.46 18.86 -26.72
N GLN A 19 9.24 18.34 -26.80
CA GLN A 19 8.07 18.98 -26.22
C GLN A 19 7.88 18.61 -24.73
N PHE A 20 8.16 17.37 -24.35
CA PHE A 20 7.85 16.81 -23.03
C PHE A 20 9.09 16.40 -22.21
N GLY A 21 10.29 16.53 -22.80
CA GLY A 21 11.55 16.16 -22.15
C GLY A 21 11.98 14.73 -22.47
N LYS A 22 13.28 14.46 -22.19
CA LYS A 22 13.87 13.12 -22.35
C LYS A 22 13.17 12.11 -21.45
N GLY A 23 12.82 10.94 -22.00
CA GLY A 23 12.17 9.87 -21.24
C GLY A 23 10.64 9.93 -21.25
N ALA A 24 10.01 10.93 -21.89
CA ALA A 24 8.55 11.01 -22.05
C ALA A 24 7.97 9.79 -22.78
N VAL A 25 8.73 9.19 -23.69
CA VAL A 25 8.42 7.91 -24.35
C VAL A 25 9.69 7.05 -24.34
N MET A 26 9.55 5.81 -23.93
CA MET A 26 10.64 4.83 -23.91
C MET A 26 10.19 3.49 -24.46
N ARG A 27 11.12 2.69 -24.99
CA ARG A 27 10.83 1.31 -25.36
C ARG A 27 10.95 0.44 -24.12
N LEU A 28 9.93 -0.33 -23.80
CA LEU A 28 9.88 -1.15 -22.57
C LEU A 28 11.07 -2.11 -22.43
N GLY A 29 11.63 -2.61 -23.53
CA GLY A 29 12.80 -3.50 -23.50
C GLY A 29 14.17 -2.80 -23.48
N GLN A 30 14.23 -1.46 -23.47
CA GLN A 30 15.50 -0.71 -23.41
C GLN A 30 15.88 -0.25 -22.00
N ASN A 31 14.96 -0.31 -21.03
CA ASN A 31 15.31 -0.08 -19.63
C ASN A 31 15.88 -1.35 -19.04
N GLU A 32 17.05 -1.25 -18.41
CA GLU A 32 17.47 -2.18 -17.36
C GLU A 32 16.29 -2.34 -16.43
N ALA A 33 15.96 -3.58 -16.05
CA ALA A 33 14.85 -3.87 -15.17
C ALA A 33 14.91 -2.88 -13.99
N MET A 34 13.92 -2.01 -13.88
CA MET A 34 13.89 -1.03 -12.78
C MET A 34 13.94 -1.84 -11.50
N HIS A 35 15.04 -1.73 -10.77
CA HIS A 35 15.16 -2.36 -9.46
C HIS A 35 14.09 -1.71 -8.56
N VAL A 36 13.09 -2.48 -8.20
CA VAL A 36 12.04 -2.05 -7.26
C VAL A 36 12.46 -2.56 -5.89
N ASP A 37 12.73 -1.64 -4.97
CA ASP A 37 12.96 -2.00 -3.59
C ASP A 37 11.70 -2.65 -3.02
N ALA A 38 11.87 -3.76 -2.33
CA ALA A 38 10.77 -4.54 -1.78
C ALA A 38 10.99 -4.84 -0.29
N ILE A 39 9.90 -5.07 0.40
CA ILE A 39 9.86 -5.59 1.77
C ILE A 39 9.46 -7.05 1.66
N PRO A 40 10.29 -8.00 2.13
CA PRO A 40 9.94 -9.42 2.12
C PRO A 40 8.62 -9.68 2.85
N THR A 41 7.88 -10.67 2.40
CA THR A 41 6.62 -11.07 3.05
C THR A 41 6.82 -12.06 4.19
N GLY A 42 8.06 -12.55 4.38
CA GLY A 42 8.35 -13.64 5.29
C GLY A 42 8.03 -15.03 4.72
N SER A 43 7.44 -15.09 3.53
CA SER A 43 7.15 -16.32 2.81
C SER A 43 7.97 -16.38 1.53
N LEU A 44 9.00 -17.23 1.49
CA LEU A 44 9.89 -17.36 0.33
C LEU A 44 9.12 -17.70 -0.96
N SER A 45 8.11 -18.55 -0.87
CA SER A 45 7.30 -18.92 -2.04
C SER A 45 6.49 -17.74 -2.59
N LEU A 46 5.96 -16.88 -1.71
CA LEU A 46 5.24 -15.69 -2.12
C LEU A 46 6.20 -14.63 -2.68
N ASP A 47 7.35 -14.43 -2.06
CA ASP A 47 8.37 -13.48 -2.52
C ASP A 47 8.87 -13.82 -3.92
N LEU A 48 9.09 -15.12 -4.19
CA LEU A 48 9.44 -15.62 -5.52
C LEU A 48 8.30 -15.43 -6.53
N ALA A 49 7.05 -15.68 -6.13
CA ALA A 49 5.89 -15.52 -7.00
C ALA A 49 5.63 -14.05 -7.37
N LEU A 50 5.93 -13.11 -6.46
CA LEU A 50 5.83 -11.67 -6.71
C LEU A 50 6.92 -11.17 -7.69
N GLY A 51 8.01 -11.92 -7.86
CA GLY A 51 9.05 -11.62 -8.84
C GLY A 51 10.03 -10.51 -8.45
N ILE A 52 9.76 -9.76 -7.40
CA ILE A 52 10.61 -8.66 -6.89
C ILE A 52 11.14 -8.94 -5.48
N GLY A 53 10.86 -10.12 -4.93
CA GLY A 53 11.34 -10.52 -3.61
C GLY A 53 10.53 -10.00 -2.43
N GLY A 54 9.30 -9.55 -2.65
CA GLY A 54 8.41 -9.05 -1.60
C GLY A 54 7.39 -8.03 -2.11
N LEU A 55 6.85 -7.24 -1.19
CA LEU A 55 5.94 -6.14 -1.51
C LEU A 55 6.72 -4.88 -1.92
N PRO A 56 6.33 -4.18 -3.00
CA PRO A 56 7.05 -3.01 -3.49
C PRO A 56 7.01 -1.85 -2.49
N ARG A 57 8.16 -1.24 -2.21
CA ARG A 57 8.24 -0.02 -1.41
C ARG A 57 7.60 1.17 -2.13
N GLY A 58 7.01 2.09 -1.35
CA GLY A 58 6.38 3.30 -1.88
C GLY A 58 5.12 3.03 -2.71
N ARG A 59 4.44 1.93 -2.46
CA ARG A 59 3.18 1.55 -3.11
C ARG A 59 2.12 1.18 -2.09
N ILE A 60 0.87 1.39 -2.46
CA ILE A 60 -0.28 0.86 -1.74
C ILE A 60 -0.50 -0.56 -2.25
N VAL A 61 -0.55 -1.52 -1.32
CA VAL A 61 -0.79 -2.93 -1.60
C VAL A 61 -2.08 -3.34 -0.89
N GLU A 62 -3.01 -3.90 -1.63
CA GLU A 62 -4.25 -4.45 -1.08
C GLU A 62 -4.11 -5.96 -0.92
N ILE A 63 -4.38 -6.46 0.30
CA ILE A 63 -4.46 -7.87 0.62
C ILE A 63 -5.91 -8.21 0.92
N TYR A 64 -6.55 -8.98 0.07
CA TYR A 64 -7.96 -9.33 0.22
C TYR A 64 -8.19 -10.84 0.18
N GLY A 65 -9.31 -11.27 0.74
CA GLY A 65 -9.68 -12.69 0.80
C GLY A 65 -10.73 -12.94 1.88
N PRO A 66 -11.23 -14.19 2.00
CA PRO A 66 -12.21 -14.54 3.01
C PRO A 66 -11.69 -14.35 4.44
N GLU A 67 -12.60 -14.35 5.40
CA GLU A 67 -12.22 -14.36 6.82
C GLU A 67 -11.30 -15.54 7.14
N SER A 68 -10.43 -15.36 8.12
CA SER A 68 -9.47 -16.39 8.58
C SER A 68 -8.52 -16.91 7.48
N SER A 69 -8.35 -16.19 6.37
CA SER A 69 -7.43 -16.56 5.28
C SER A 69 -5.97 -16.18 5.52
N GLY A 70 -5.65 -15.53 6.64
CA GLY A 70 -4.29 -15.13 7.01
C GLY A 70 -3.87 -13.74 6.53
N LYS A 71 -4.81 -12.85 6.19
CA LYS A 71 -4.50 -11.46 5.76
C LYS A 71 -3.68 -10.72 6.81
N THR A 72 -4.20 -10.64 8.03
CA THR A 72 -3.51 -10.00 9.18
C THR A 72 -2.18 -10.69 9.49
N THR A 73 -2.12 -12.03 9.41
CA THR A 73 -0.88 -12.78 9.59
C THR A 73 0.19 -12.36 8.58
N LEU A 74 -0.17 -12.25 7.32
CA LEU A 74 0.74 -11.80 6.26
C LEU A 74 1.20 -10.36 6.48
N ALA A 75 0.28 -9.46 6.86
CA ALA A 75 0.60 -8.07 7.16
C ALA A 75 1.59 -7.96 8.35
N LEU A 76 1.39 -8.74 9.42
CA LEU A 76 2.30 -8.79 10.55
C LEU A 76 3.68 -9.35 10.17
N HIS A 77 3.77 -10.34 9.30
CA HIS A 77 5.05 -10.80 8.77
C HIS A 77 5.77 -9.71 7.99
N CYS A 78 5.07 -8.95 7.15
CA CYS A 78 5.67 -7.82 6.43
C CYS A 78 6.19 -6.74 7.40
N ILE A 79 5.47 -6.46 8.49
CA ILE A 79 5.96 -5.58 9.56
C ILE A 79 7.25 -6.14 10.16
N ALA A 80 7.26 -7.42 10.55
CA ALA A 80 8.43 -8.05 11.15
C ALA A 80 9.66 -7.98 10.23
N GLU A 81 9.49 -8.24 8.93
CA GLU A 81 10.58 -8.13 7.94
C GLU A 81 11.04 -6.68 7.74
N GLY A 82 10.11 -5.71 7.72
CA GLY A 82 10.44 -4.29 7.68
C GLY A 82 11.27 -3.85 8.90
N GLN A 83 10.88 -4.27 10.11
CA GLN A 83 11.60 -3.98 11.35
C GLN A 83 12.98 -4.64 11.40
N LYS A 84 13.13 -5.90 10.92
CA LYS A 84 14.43 -6.58 10.80
C LYS A 84 15.42 -5.80 9.93
N SER A 85 14.92 -5.06 8.95
CA SER A 85 15.72 -4.18 8.09
C SER A 85 16.05 -2.83 8.75
N GLY A 86 15.67 -2.61 10.00
CA GLY A 86 15.87 -1.37 10.75
C GLY A 86 14.81 -0.31 10.48
N GLY A 87 13.70 -0.66 9.82
CA GLY A 87 12.60 0.24 9.50
C GLY A 87 11.59 0.39 10.64
N TYR A 88 10.82 1.48 10.60
CA TYR A 88 9.70 1.72 11.50
C TYR A 88 8.39 1.25 10.88
N ALA A 89 7.49 0.72 11.72
CA ALA A 89 6.21 0.24 11.28
C ALA A 89 5.06 0.81 12.12
N ALA A 90 3.91 0.97 11.48
CA ALA A 90 2.67 1.38 12.11
C ALA A 90 1.53 0.42 11.74
N PHE A 91 0.65 0.14 12.71
CA PHE A 91 -0.54 -0.68 12.55
C PHE A 91 -1.77 0.13 12.98
N ILE A 92 -2.64 0.41 12.05
CA ILE A 92 -3.92 1.08 12.28
C ILE A 92 -4.97 -0.02 12.43
N ASP A 93 -5.26 -0.35 13.69
CA ASP A 93 -6.14 -1.44 14.11
C ASP A 93 -7.60 -0.97 14.19
N VAL A 94 -8.26 -0.91 13.06
CA VAL A 94 -9.66 -0.46 12.96
C VAL A 94 -10.64 -1.49 13.53
N GLU A 95 -10.26 -2.77 13.51
CA GLU A 95 -11.07 -3.86 14.05
C GLU A 95 -10.87 -4.07 15.56
N HIS A 96 -9.88 -3.39 16.18
CA HIS A 96 -9.51 -3.56 17.59
C HIS A 96 -9.19 -5.02 17.95
N ALA A 97 -8.57 -5.74 17.01
CA ALA A 97 -8.35 -7.18 17.08
C ALA A 97 -6.87 -7.59 17.10
N LEU A 98 -5.94 -6.64 17.15
CA LEU A 98 -4.51 -6.92 17.19
C LEU A 98 -4.14 -7.61 18.51
N ASP A 99 -3.65 -8.85 18.41
CA ASP A 99 -3.09 -9.60 19.54
C ASP A 99 -1.56 -9.40 19.59
N PRO A 100 -1.03 -8.70 20.62
CA PRO A 100 0.41 -8.47 20.74
C PRO A 100 1.20 -9.75 21.01
N VAL A 101 0.60 -10.77 21.62
CA VAL A 101 1.26 -12.07 21.85
C VAL A 101 1.44 -12.80 20.53
N TYR A 102 0.41 -12.80 19.71
CA TYR A 102 0.48 -13.37 18.36
C TYR A 102 1.45 -12.61 17.46
N ALA A 103 1.40 -11.28 17.45
CA ALA A 103 2.33 -10.46 16.68
C ALA A 103 3.80 -10.75 17.06
N ARG A 104 4.10 -10.82 18.36
CA ARG A 104 5.44 -11.18 18.85
C ARG A 104 5.86 -12.59 18.42
N ALA A 105 4.94 -13.55 18.42
CA ALA A 105 5.23 -14.91 17.95
C ALA A 105 5.57 -14.98 16.45
N LEU A 106 5.04 -14.05 15.65
CA LEU A 106 5.37 -13.89 14.22
C LEU A 106 6.67 -13.11 13.99
N GLY A 107 7.33 -12.63 15.05
CA GLY A 107 8.61 -11.93 14.98
C GLY A 107 8.51 -10.41 14.94
N VAL A 108 7.32 -9.85 15.19
CA VAL A 108 7.15 -8.39 15.33
C VAL A 108 7.79 -7.92 16.62
N ASP A 109 8.61 -6.88 16.54
CA ASP A 109 9.02 -6.10 17.71
C ASP A 109 7.86 -5.21 18.14
N VAL A 110 7.07 -5.72 19.10
CA VAL A 110 5.85 -5.03 19.56
C VAL A 110 6.18 -3.80 20.41
N ASP A 111 7.38 -3.72 20.97
CA ASP A 111 7.79 -2.59 21.81
C ASP A 111 8.13 -1.35 20.97
N SER A 112 8.49 -1.55 19.69
CA SER A 112 8.74 -0.48 18.69
C SER A 112 7.61 -0.26 17.71
N LEU A 113 6.58 -1.12 17.69
CA LEU A 113 5.45 -0.99 16.77
C LEU A 113 4.51 0.15 17.20
N LEU A 114 4.29 1.11 16.30
CA LEU A 114 3.27 2.13 16.51
C LEU A 114 1.88 1.54 16.25
N VAL A 115 0.98 1.63 17.22
CA VAL A 115 -0.40 1.13 17.08
C VAL A 115 -1.38 2.28 17.31
N SER A 116 -2.37 2.38 16.45
CA SER A 116 -3.50 3.30 16.60
C SER A 116 -4.81 2.52 16.44
N GLN A 117 -5.77 2.84 17.30
CA GLN A 117 -7.11 2.24 17.28
C GLN A 117 -8.17 3.35 17.13
N PRO A 118 -8.39 3.82 15.90
CA PRO A 118 -9.30 4.92 15.63
C PRO A 118 -10.77 4.50 15.74
N ASP A 119 -11.62 5.43 16.18
CA ASP A 119 -13.06 5.19 16.31
C ASP A 119 -13.83 5.41 14.98
N THR A 120 -13.25 6.15 14.03
CA THR A 120 -13.89 6.48 12.74
C THR A 120 -12.94 6.28 11.58
N GLY A 121 -13.50 6.05 10.39
CA GLY A 121 -12.72 5.94 9.15
C GLY A 121 -11.93 7.19 8.83
N GLU A 122 -12.49 8.39 9.06
CA GLU A 122 -11.80 9.67 8.88
C GLU A 122 -10.57 9.75 9.76
N GLN A 123 -10.68 9.42 11.05
CA GLN A 123 -9.56 9.44 11.98
C GLN A 123 -8.47 8.44 11.57
N ALA A 124 -8.85 7.24 11.12
CA ALA A 124 -7.91 6.24 10.64
C ALA A 124 -7.07 6.75 9.45
N LEU A 125 -7.74 7.40 8.49
CA LEU A 125 -7.08 7.92 7.29
C LEU A 125 -6.21 9.16 7.61
N GLU A 126 -6.67 10.08 8.47
CA GLU A 126 -5.89 11.23 8.92
C GLU A 126 -4.61 10.82 9.65
N ILE A 127 -4.69 9.83 10.54
CA ILE A 127 -3.53 9.27 11.24
C ILE A 127 -2.57 8.61 10.24
N THR A 128 -3.12 7.81 9.31
CA THR A 128 -2.33 7.14 8.26
C THR A 128 -1.60 8.17 7.39
N GLU A 129 -2.31 9.22 6.95
CA GLU A 129 -1.72 10.31 6.16
C GLU A 129 -0.58 11.00 6.92
N ALA A 130 -0.79 11.34 8.19
CA ALA A 130 0.24 12.00 9.01
C ALA A 130 1.50 11.13 9.14
N LEU A 131 1.33 9.83 9.36
CA LEU A 131 2.45 8.88 9.44
C LEU A 131 3.20 8.75 8.12
N VAL A 132 2.49 8.58 7.02
CA VAL A 132 3.08 8.48 5.68
C VAL A 132 3.80 9.79 5.29
N ARG A 133 3.19 10.95 5.55
CA ARG A 133 3.81 12.26 5.27
C ARG A 133 5.07 12.52 6.07
N SER A 134 5.24 11.91 7.23
CA SER A 134 6.44 12.06 8.03
C SER A 134 7.69 11.53 7.30
N GLY A 135 7.52 10.60 6.35
CA GLY A 135 8.60 9.92 5.64
C GLY A 135 9.46 9.02 6.54
N ALA A 136 9.05 8.82 7.80
CA ALA A 136 9.81 8.03 8.77
C ALA A 136 9.33 6.58 8.87
N ILE A 137 8.16 6.26 8.33
CA ILE A 137 7.54 4.93 8.43
C ILE A 137 7.78 4.14 7.14
N ASP A 138 8.33 2.95 7.27
CA ASP A 138 8.61 2.04 6.16
C ASP A 138 7.42 1.16 5.80
N VAL A 139 6.62 0.77 6.81
CA VAL A 139 5.44 -0.09 6.64
C VAL A 139 4.28 0.49 7.44
N THR A 140 3.18 0.78 6.77
CA THR A 140 1.92 1.14 7.43
C THR A 140 0.86 0.12 7.02
N VAL A 141 0.22 -0.50 8.00
CA VAL A 141 -0.89 -1.42 7.80
C VAL A 141 -2.17 -0.76 8.29
N VAL A 142 -3.24 -0.87 7.52
CA VAL A 142 -4.61 -0.53 7.92
C VAL A 142 -5.44 -1.81 7.89
N ASP A 143 -5.84 -2.30 9.03
CA ASP A 143 -6.61 -3.55 9.16
C ASP A 143 -7.94 -3.28 9.89
N SER A 144 -9.05 -3.29 9.22
CA SER A 144 -9.23 -3.46 7.78
C SER A 144 -10.00 -2.29 7.15
N VAL A 145 -9.85 -2.12 5.82
CA VAL A 145 -10.64 -1.13 5.07
C VAL A 145 -12.15 -1.36 5.22
N ALA A 146 -12.58 -2.62 5.34
CA ALA A 146 -13.99 -2.97 5.55
C ALA A 146 -14.57 -2.43 6.87
N ALA A 147 -13.72 -2.24 7.88
CA ALA A 147 -14.11 -1.71 9.20
C ALA A 147 -14.07 -0.17 9.29
N LEU A 148 -13.65 0.53 8.22
CA LEU A 148 -13.64 1.98 8.17
C LEU A 148 -15.07 2.53 8.07
N VAL A 149 -15.68 2.81 9.22
CA VAL A 149 -17.02 3.38 9.29
C VAL A 149 -16.92 4.91 9.26
N PRO A 150 -17.58 5.59 8.30
CA PRO A 150 -17.63 7.05 8.28
C PRO A 150 -18.32 7.62 9.52
N ARG A 151 -17.79 8.75 10.03
CA ARG A 151 -18.37 9.43 11.20
C ARG A 151 -19.86 9.73 11.03
N ALA A 152 -20.27 10.16 9.84
CA ALA A 152 -21.67 10.46 9.53
C ALA A 152 -22.59 9.23 9.66
N GLU A 153 -22.05 8.03 9.52
CA GLU A 153 -22.80 6.77 9.71
C GLU A 153 -22.92 6.43 11.20
N ILE A 154 -21.90 6.76 12.00
CA ILE A 154 -21.90 6.55 13.45
C ILE A 154 -22.85 7.53 14.16
N GLU A 155 -22.85 8.79 13.72
CA GLU A 155 -23.64 9.88 14.32
C GLU A 155 -25.06 10.02 13.72
N GLY A 156 -25.35 9.29 12.62
CA GLY A 156 -26.65 9.31 11.94
C GLY A 156 -27.76 8.63 12.72
N GLU A 157 -29.01 8.95 12.37
CA GLU A 157 -30.20 8.33 12.97
C GLU A 157 -30.54 7.01 12.23
N MET A 158 -31.26 6.10 12.92
CA MET A 158 -31.72 4.86 12.34
C MET A 158 -32.72 5.13 11.21
N GLY A 159 -32.32 4.82 9.97
CA GLY A 159 -33.12 5.09 8.76
C GLY A 159 -32.49 6.08 7.79
N ASP A 160 -31.41 6.75 8.16
CA ASP A 160 -30.64 7.63 7.27
C ASP A 160 -30.01 6.80 6.13
N SER A 161 -30.05 7.37 4.92
CA SER A 161 -29.44 6.71 3.74
C SER A 161 -27.98 7.07 3.63
N HIS A 162 -27.09 6.14 3.98
CA HIS A 162 -25.64 6.31 3.96
C HIS A 162 -24.96 5.61 2.77
N VAL A 163 -25.66 5.48 1.63
CA VAL A 163 -25.18 4.75 0.45
C VAL A 163 -23.85 5.33 -0.05
N GLY A 164 -22.83 4.48 -0.06
CA GLY A 164 -21.53 4.78 -0.64
C GLY A 164 -20.66 5.77 0.13
N LEU A 165 -20.93 6.06 1.40
CA LEU A 165 -20.11 6.96 2.21
C LEU A 165 -18.69 6.44 2.39
N GLN A 166 -18.52 5.14 2.67
CA GLN A 166 -17.20 4.52 2.79
C GLN A 166 -16.39 4.64 1.49
N ALA A 167 -17.01 4.37 0.33
CA ALA A 167 -16.35 4.52 -0.96
C ALA A 167 -15.95 5.97 -1.24
N ARG A 168 -16.78 6.94 -0.84
CA ARG A 168 -16.45 8.37 -0.93
C ARG A 168 -15.32 8.77 0.00
N LEU A 169 -15.27 8.21 1.21
CA LEU A 169 -14.19 8.43 2.16
C LEU A 169 -12.85 7.97 1.58
N MET A 170 -12.82 6.77 1.01
CA MET A 170 -11.62 6.18 0.40
C MET A 170 -11.17 6.86 -0.90
N SER A 171 -12.06 7.60 -1.58
CA SER A 171 -11.76 8.27 -2.85
C SER A 171 -11.39 9.75 -2.71
N ARG A 172 -11.33 10.29 -1.50
CA ARG A 172 -10.90 11.67 -1.27
C ARG A 172 -9.39 11.80 -1.45
N PRO A 173 -8.94 12.83 -2.21
CA PRO A 173 -7.51 13.11 -2.40
C PRO A 173 -6.86 13.62 -1.12
#